data_a7733fd5744da513b830b128b13edcfc
#
_entry.id   a7733fd5744da513b830b128b13edcfc
#
_cell.length_a   1.000
_cell.length_b   1.000
_cell.length_c   1.000
_cell.angle_alpha   90.00
_cell.angle_beta   90.00
_cell.angle_gamma   90.00
#
_symmetry.space_group_name_H-M   'P 1'
#
loop_
_entity.id
_entity.type
_entity.pdbx_description
1 polymer ?
#
loop_
_entity_poly.entity_id
_entity_poly.type
_entity_poly.pdbx_seq_one_letter_code
_entity_poly.pdbx_strand_id
1 'polypeptide(L)'
;MGQDRSGAAVSRSQRFSQIDAFTDRPFSGNPAAVCVLPAAREAAWMQQVAAEMNLAETAFLVRRAEGFDLRWFTPAAEVDLCGHATLASAHLLWEEGQLKPSETATFHTRSGVLSAKRQGDMIWLDFPATPVREATMLPDLERAVGAPIKYLGRTQFDYLIEVESEAAVRTLEPDLALLARLPVRGVVVTARSRGGTHDFVSRFFAPRLGIPEDPVTGSAHCGLGPFWAPRLGTNEMAGYQASSRGGTVLVRVDGERVHLGGQAVTVLRGELLH
;
A
#
# COMPACT_ATOMS: atom_id res chain seq x y z
N MET A 1 14.41 17.85 -57.56
CA MET A 1 13.47 16.96 -56.86
C MET A 1 14.09 16.62 -55.51
N GLY A 2 13.84 17.47 -54.51
CA GLY A 2 14.26 17.24 -53.12
C GLY A 2 13.13 16.54 -52.41
N GLN A 3 13.36 15.34 -51.92
CA GLN A 3 12.41 14.64 -51.03
C GLN A 3 12.63 15.20 -49.61
N ASP A 4 11.63 15.95 -49.20
CA ASP A 4 11.43 16.39 -47.81
C ASP A 4 11.11 15.12 -46.97
N ARG A 5 12.07 14.71 -46.14
CA ARG A 5 11.89 13.66 -45.12
C ARG A 5 11.79 14.35 -43.76
N SER A 6 10.77 15.16 -43.55
CA SER A 6 10.37 15.59 -42.22
C SER A 6 9.47 14.51 -41.59
N GLY A 7 10.04 13.35 -41.30
CA GLY A 7 9.45 12.43 -40.36
C GLY A 7 9.63 13.00 -38.97
N ALA A 8 8.65 13.76 -38.48
CA ALA A 8 8.58 14.13 -37.07
C ALA A 8 8.62 12.84 -36.26
N ALA A 9 9.73 12.57 -35.60
CA ALA A 9 9.80 11.51 -34.60
C ALA A 9 8.75 11.84 -33.53
N VAL A 10 7.65 11.09 -33.52
CA VAL A 10 6.68 11.15 -32.44
C VAL A 10 7.47 10.83 -31.18
N SER A 11 7.66 11.84 -30.35
CA SER A 11 8.30 11.67 -29.05
C SER A 11 7.54 10.57 -28.31
N ARG A 12 8.17 9.40 -28.19
CA ARG A 12 7.61 8.28 -27.44
C ARG A 12 7.94 8.48 -25.96
N SER A 13 7.29 9.47 -25.33
CA SER A 13 7.42 9.69 -23.90
C SER A 13 6.14 9.27 -23.19
N GLN A 14 6.29 8.65 -22.03
CA GLN A 14 5.20 8.28 -21.14
C GLN A 14 5.34 9.07 -19.84
N ARG A 15 4.34 9.88 -19.52
CA ARG A 15 4.30 10.61 -18.25
C ARG A 15 4.12 9.64 -17.08
N PHE A 16 4.78 9.94 -15.98
CA PHE A 16 4.59 9.29 -14.70
C PHE A 16 4.63 10.30 -13.56
N SER A 17 4.02 9.95 -12.44
CA SER A 17 4.10 10.70 -11.20
C SER A 17 4.51 9.77 -10.07
N GLN A 18 5.37 10.24 -9.16
CA GLN A 18 5.64 9.56 -7.91
C GLN A 18 4.82 10.20 -6.81
N ILE A 19 4.10 9.38 -6.06
CA ILE A 19 3.13 9.82 -5.06
C ILE A 19 3.41 9.07 -3.77
N ASP A 20 3.58 9.80 -2.69
CA ASP A 20 3.68 9.28 -1.35
C ASP A 20 2.26 9.10 -0.79
N ALA A 21 1.84 7.86 -0.54
CA ALA A 21 0.53 7.51 -0.04
C ALA A 21 0.51 7.33 1.48
N PHE A 22 -0.63 7.58 2.12
CA PHE A 22 -0.85 7.54 3.58
C PHE A 22 -0.01 8.57 4.34
N THR A 23 0.16 9.75 3.75
CA THR A 23 0.85 10.89 4.35
C THR A 23 0.30 12.22 3.83
N ASP A 24 0.42 13.25 4.63
CA ASP A 24 0.10 14.65 4.28
C ASP A 24 1.33 15.48 3.92
N ARG A 25 2.51 14.87 3.90
CA ARG A 25 3.80 15.55 3.64
C ARG A 25 4.73 14.72 2.77
N PRO A 26 5.56 15.36 1.93
CA PRO A 26 6.55 14.69 1.09
C PRO A 26 7.56 13.86 1.90
N PHE A 27 8.08 12.80 1.28
CA PHE A 27 9.17 11.95 1.78
C PHE A 27 8.78 11.09 2.99
N SER A 28 7.48 10.93 3.22
CA SER A 28 6.88 10.04 4.21
C SER A 28 5.88 9.11 3.52
N GLY A 29 5.20 8.25 4.27
CA GLY A 29 4.23 7.31 3.69
C GLY A 29 4.88 6.28 2.78
N ASN A 30 4.08 5.66 1.92
CA ASN A 30 4.52 4.62 0.99
C ASN A 30 4.54 5.16 -0.45
N PRO A 31 5.72 5.23 -1.10
CA PRO A 31 5.84 5.79 -2.44
C PRO A 31 5.35 4.79 -3.50
N ALA A 32 4.59 5.28 -4.47
CA ALA A 32 4.24 4.56 -5.68
C ALA A 32 4.49 5.41 -6.92
N ALA A 33 4.99 4.81 -7.99
CA ALA A 33 4.91 5.42 -9.32
C ALA A 33 3.52 5.16 -9.90
N VAL A 34 2.97 6.15 -10.60
CA VAL A 34 1.67 6.04 -11.25
C VAL A 34 1.78 6.52 -12.70
N CYS A 35 1.41 5.63 -13.63
CA CYS A 35 1.39 5.90 -15.06
C CYS A 35 -0.03 5.79 -15.58
N VAL A 36 -0.60 6.90 -16.09
CA VAL A 36 -1.86 6.87 -16.85
C VAL A 36 -1.52 6.67 -18.32
N LEU A 37 -1.85 5.49 -18.84
CA LEU A 37 -1.52 5.08 -20.19
C LEU A 37 -2.64 5.47 -21.18
N PRO A 38 -2.30 5.90 -22.40
CA PRO A 38 -3.31 6.18 -23.44
C PRO A 38 -3.99 4.92 -23.95
N ALA A 39 -3.34 3.77 -23.84
CA ALA A 39 -3.84 2.45 -24.21
C ALA A 39 -3.11 1.36 -23.41
N ALA A 40 -3.68 0.14 -23.42
CA ALA A 40 -3.06 -1.01 -22.78
C ALA A 40 -1.66 -1.30 -23.34
N ARG A 41 -0.74 -1.69 -22.48
CA ARG A 41 0.62 -2.10 -22.83
C ARG A 41 0.85 -3.55 -22.40
N GLU A 42 1.85 -4.18 -23.02
CA GLU A 42 2.28 -5.51 -22.67
C GLU A 42 2.80 -5.58 -21.23
N ALA A 43 2.51 -6.70 -20.55
CA ALA A 43 2.95 -6.91 -19.17
C ALA A 43 4.47 -6.82 -19.03
N ALA A 44 5.22 -7.31 -20.02
CA ALA A 44 6.68 -7.26 -20.03
C ALA A 44 7.21 -5.82 -20.01
N TRP A 45 6.58 -4.89 -20.76
CA TRP A 45 6.95 -3.48 -20.73
C TRP A 45 6.65 -2.84 -19.37
N MET A 46 5.46 -3.10 -18.80
CA MET A 46 5.09 -2.60 -17.47
C MET A 46 6.05 -3.11 -16.39
N GLN A 47 6.46 -4.38 -16.47
CA GLN A 47 7.44 -4.96 -15.56
C GLN A 47 8.82 -4.29 -15.67
N GLN A 48 9.29 -4.00 -16.87
CA GLN A 48 10.55 -3.29 -17.09
C GLN A 48 10.50 -1.87 -16.51
N VAL A 49 9.40 -1.15 -16.72
CA VAL A 49 9.20 0.19 -16.13
C VAL A 49 9.18 0.11 -14.61
N ALA A 50 8.49 -0.86 -14.03
CA ALA A 50 8.46 -1.02 -12.57
C ALA A 50 9.84 -1.36 -11.99
N ALA A 51 10.63 -2.17 -12.68
CA ALA A 51 12.02 -2.46 -12.29
C ALA A 51 12.91 -1.21 -12.35
N GLU A 52 12.76 -0.37 -13.40
CA GLU A 52 13.50 0.88 -13.57
C GLU A 52 13.11 1.92 -12.50
N MET A 53 11.82 2.04 -12.17
CA MET A 53 11.34 2.92 -11.10
C MET A 53 11.88 2.53 -9.74
N ASN A 54 12.07 1.23 -9.50
CA ASN A 54 12.62 0.67 -8.27
C ASN A 54 11.93 1.19 -6.99
N LEU A 55 10.61 1.40 -7.08
CA LEU A 55 9.72 1.73 -5.95
C LEU A 55 9.02 0.47 -5.46
N ALA A 56 8.34 0.55 -4.30
CA ALA A 56 7.57 -0.56 -3.78
C ALA A 56 6.63 -1.12 -4.85
N GLU A 57 5.80 -0.26 -5.47
CA GLU A 57 4.99 -0.61 -6.65
C GLU A 57 4.91 0.54 -7.65
N THR A 58 4.73 0.14 -8.91
CA THR A 58 4.32 1.02 -10.02
C THR A 58 2.93 0.63 -10.49
N ALA A 59 2.03 1.60 -10.48
CA ALA A 59 0.64 1.46 -10.93
C ALA A 59 0.49 1.92 -12.38
N PHE A 60 -0.22 1.13 -13.18
CA PHE A 60 -0.56 1.45 -14.56
C PHE A 60 -2.07 1.51 -14.72
N LEU A 61 -2.57 2.67 -15.18
CA LEU A 61 -3.99 2.92 -15.41
C LEU A 61 -4.26 3.04 -16.91
N VAL A 62 -5.36 2.45 -17.33
CA VAL A 62 -5.92 2.64 -18.68
C VAL A 62 -7.39 3.02 -18.53
N ARG A 63 -7.81 4.13 -19.14
CA ARG A 63 -9.21 4.57 -19.07
C ARG A 63 -10.13 3.59 -19.78
N ARG A 64 -11.29 3.32 -19.19
CA ARG A 64 -12.40 2.55 -19.76
C ARG A 64 -13.63 3.43 -19.94
N ALA A 65 -14.69 2.86 -20.51
CA ALA A 65 -16.00 3.52 -20.56
C ALA A 65 -16.50 3.86 -19.15
N GLU A 66 -16.29 2.94 -18.19
CA GLU A 66 -16.58 3.13 -16.78
C GLU A 66 -15.33 2.83 -15.95
N GLY A 67 -14.71 3.87 -15.38
CA GLY A 67 -13.53 3.76 -14.53
C GLY A 67 -12.23 3.52 -15.29
N PHE A 68 -11.36 2.75 -14.70
CA PHE A 68 -10.00 2.48 -15.20
C PHE A 68 -9.63 1.02 -14.98
N ASP A 69 -8.94 0.39 -15.94
CA ASP A 69 -8.13 -0.79 -15.65
C ASP A 69 -6.95 -0.35 -14.79
N LEU A 70 -6.63 -1.12 -13.76
CA LEU A 70 -5.51 -0.84 -12.86
C LEU A 70 -4.71 -2.13 -12.62
N ARG A 71 -3.39 -2.03 -12.85
CA ARG A 71 -2.42 -3.10 -12.62
C ARG A 71 -1.26 -2.56 -11.83
N TRP A 72 -0.69 -3.40 -10.94
CA TRP A 72 0.43 -3.04 -10.09
C TRP A 72 1.58 -4.01 -10.30
N PHE A 73 2.78 -3.45 -10.35
CA PHE A 73 4.02 -4.20 -10.52
C PHE A 73 5.02 -3.76 -9.45
N THR A 74 5.56 -4.73 -8.71
CA THR A 74 6.79 -4.55 -7.96
C THR A 74 7.97 -4.56 -8.94
N PRO A 75 9.20 -4.24 -8.54
CA PRO A 75 10.38 -4.42 -9.40
C PRO A 75 10.55 -5.86 -9.94
N ALA A 76 9.98 -6.86 -9.26
CA ALA A 76 10.17 -8.29 -9.58
C ALA A 76 8.96 -8.95 -10.25
N ALA A 77 7.72 -8.54 -9.94
CA ALA A 77 6.52 -9.24 -10.40
C ALA A 77 5.27 -8.36 -10.37
N GLU A 78 4.27 -8.75 -11.16
CA GLU A 78 2.91 -8.21 -11.05
C GLU A 78 2.22 -8.76 -9.80
N VAL A 79 1.49 -7.89 -9.09
CA VAL A 79 0.72 -8.23 -7.88
C VAL A 79 -0.77 -8.01 -8.11
N ASP A 80 -1.60 -8.82 -7.46
CA ASP A 80 -3.05 -8.79 -7.67
C ASP A 80 -3.77 -7.71 -6.85
N LEU A 81 -3.14 -7.20 -5.80
CA LEU A 81 -3.72 -6.18 -4.92
C LEU A 81 -2.63 -5.30 -4.30
N CYS A 82 -2.82 -3.98 -4.38
CA CYS A 82 -1.95 -3.01 -3.72
C CYS A 82 -2.74 -1.79 -3.23
N GLY A 83 -2.86 -1.63 -1.90
CA GLY A 83 -3.66 -0.55 -1.30
C GLY A 83 -3.06 0.84 -1.51
N HIS A 84 -1.77 1.03 -1.18
CA HIS A 84 -1.14 2.35 -1.26
C HIS A 84 -1.03 2.86 -2.71
N ALA A 85 -0.70 1.98 -3.67
CA ALA A 85 -0.66 2.37 -5.07
C ALA A 85 -2.05 2.61 -5.67
N THR A 86 -3.12 1.99 -5.13
CA THR A 86 -4.51 2.33 -5.46
C THR A 86 -4.87 3.71 -4.96
N LEU A 87 -4.49 4.04 -3.71
CA LEU A 87 -4.71 5.37 -3.13
C LEU A 87 -3.95 6.44 -3.92
N ALA A 88 -2.68 6.19 -4.26
CA ALA A 88 -1.87 7.07 -5.10
C ALA A 88 -2.49 7.25 -6.49
N SER A 89 -3.02 6.19 -7.10
CA SER A 89 -3.71 6.24 -8.39
C SER A 89 -4.96 7.12 -8.34
N ALA A 90 -5.78 6.96 -7.31
CA ALA A 90 -6.98 7.78 -7.11
C ALA A 90 -6.61 9.26 -6.90
N HIS A 91 -5.58 9.54 -6.08
CA HIS A 91 -5.07 10.88 -5.87
C HIS A 91 -4.71 11.56 -7.19
N LEU A 92 -3.91 10.90 -8.03
CA LEU A 92 -3.47 11.43 -9.32
C LEU A 92 -4.64 11.76 -10.24
N LEU A 93 -5.65 10.88 -10.32
CA LEU A 93 -6.81 11.10 -11.19
C LEU A 93 -7.60 12.34 -10.81
N TRP A 94 -7.76 12.63 -9.52
CA TRP A 94 -8.39 13.87 -9.06
C TRP A 94 -7.48 15.09 -9.21
N GLU A 95 -6.20 14.96 -8.91
CA GLU A 95 -5.23 16.07 -9.01
C GLU A 95 -5.05 16.54 -10.45
N GLU A 96 -5.05 15.63 -11.42
CA GLU A 96 -4.95 15.94 -12.85
C GLU A 96 -6.30 16.30 -13.51
N GLY A 97 -7.41 16.31 -12.74
CA GLY A 97 -8.74 16.64 -13.25
C GLY A 97 -9.32 15.56 -14.19
N GLN A 98 -8.78 14.34 -14.17
CA GLN A 98 -9.33 13.21 -14.92
C GLN A 98 -10.65 12.70 -14.32
N LEU A 99 -10.84 12.94 -13.03
CA LEU A 99 -12.08 12.77 -12.29
C LEU A 99 -12.41 14.08 -11.55
N LYS A 100 -13.70 14.41 -11.42
CA LYS A 100 -14.14 15.49 -10.56
C LYS A 100 -14.00 15.06 -9.09
N PRO A 101 -13.78 16.00 -8.15
CA PRO A 101 -13.61 15.65 -6.72
C PRO A 101 -14.76 14.85 -6.12
N SER A 102 -15.99 14.96 -6.66
CA SER A 102 -17.18 14.24 -6.22
C SER A 102 -17.36 12.87 -6.87
N GLU A 103 -16.60 12.56 -7.91
CA GLU A 103 -16.69 11.28 -8.62
C GLU A 103 -15.91 10.20 -7.88
N THR A 104 -16.48 9.00 -7.80
CA THR A 104 -15.79 7.81 -7.29
C THR A 104 -14.77 7.33 -8.32
N ALA A 105 -13.54 7.12 -7.92
CA ALA A 105 -12.56 6.43 -8.74
C ALA A 105 -12.86 4.93 -8.70
N THR A 106 -13.18 4.34 -9.84
CA THR A 106 -13.48 2.92 -9.99
C THR A 106 -12.37 2.24 -10.75
N PHE A 107 -11.84 1.14 -10.19
CA PHE A 107 -10.72 0.41 -10.74
C PHE A 107 -11.10 -1.04 -11.00
N HIS A 108 -10.91 -1.50 -12.23
CA HIS A 108 -11.04 -2.90 -12.63
C HIS A 108 -9.67 -3.57 -12.50
N THR A 109 -9.58 -4.55 -11.63
CA THR A 109 -8.31 -5.21 -11.28
C THR A 109 -8.45 -6.73 -11.36
N ARG A 110 -7.34 -7.45 -11.24
CA ARG A 110 -7.34 -8.93 -11.13
C ARG A 110 -8.07 -9.43 -9.86
N SER A 111 -8.08 -8.63 -8.80
CA SER A 111 -8.80 -8.95 -7.56
C SER A 111 -10.26 -8.48 -7.54
N GLY A 112 -10.80 -8.09 -8.70
CA GLY A 112 -12.15 -7.55 -8.83
C GLY A 112 -12.18 -6.03 -8.90
N VAL A 113 -13.37 -5.47 -8.68
CA VAL A 113 -13.57 -4.01 -8.73
C VAL A 113 -13.23 -3.39 -7.38
N LEU A 114 -12.33 -2.40 -7.42
CA LEU A 114 -11.99 -1.57 -6.26
C LEU A 114 -12.54 -0.16 -6.48
N SER A 115 -12.80 0.53 -5.40
CA SER A 115 -13.25 1.92 -5.45
C SER A 115 -12.51 2.79 -4.45
N ALA A 116 -12.29 4.05 -4.84
CA ALA A 116 -11.83 5.10 -3.94
C ALA A 116 -12.78 6.28 -3.96
N LYS A 117 -13.04 6.85 -2.78
CA LYS A 117 -13.88 8.06 -2.62
C LYS A 117 -13.07 9.14 -1.93
N ARG A 118 -13.23 10.37 -2.38
CA ARG A 118 -12.63 11.53 -1.75
C ARG A 118 -13.62 12.18 -0.77
N GLN A 119 -13.15 12.46 0.45
CA GLN A 119 -13.90 13.21 1.48
C GLN A 119 -12.97 14.27 2.07
N GLY A 120 -13.09 15.51 1.62
CA GLY A 120 -12.11 16.57 1.90
C GLY A 120 -10.74 16.19 1.33
N ASP A 121 -9.72 16.17 2.17
CA ASP A 121 -8.37 15.76 1.80
C ASP A 121 -8.11 14.25 1.98
N MET A 122 -9.09 13.52 2.51
CA MET A 122 -8.98 12.09 2.74
C MET A 122 -9.47 11.28 1.55
N ILE A 123 -8.72 10.24 1.22
CA ILE A 123 -9.06 9.24 0.22
C ILE A 123 -9.41 7.96 0.95
N TRP A 124 -10.62 7.44 0.73
CA TRP A 124 -11.13 6.23 1.35
C TRP A 124 -11.20 5.10 0.34
N LEU A 125 -10.57 3.98 0.69
CA LEU A 125 -10.60 2.72 -0.05
C LEU A 125 -11.48 1.72 0.71
N ASP A 126 -12.15 0.84 -0.01
CA ASP A 126 -13.02 -0.19 0.54
C ASP A 126 -12.46 -1.58 0.23
N PHE A 127 -12.09 -2.34 1.28
CA PHE A 127 -11.51 -3.67 1.17
C PHE A 127 -12.27 -4.71 2.01
N PRO A 128 -12.16 -6.01 1.67
CA PRO A 128 -12.61 -7.06 2.57
C PRO A 128 -11.76 -7.09 3.85
N ALA A 129 -12.42 -7.32 4.97
CA ALA A 129 -11.74 -7.59 6.23
C ALA A 129 -10.92 -8.89 6.13
N THR A 130 -9.78 -8.92 6.81
CA THR A 130 -8.96 -10.13 6.96
C THR A 130 -8.86 -10.52 8.44
N PRO A 131 -9.91 -11.14 9.02
CA PRO A 131 -9.96 -11.42 10.45
C PRO A 131 -8.75 -12.22 10.92
N VAL A 132 -8.26 -11.86 12.10
CA VAL A 132 -7.15 -12.54 12.77
C VAL A 132 -7.69 -13.69 13.59
N ARG A 133 -7.09 -14.88 13.43
CA ARG A 133 -7.35 -16.05 14.28
C ARG A 133 -6.11 -16.32 15.10
N GLU A 134 -6.30 -16.74 16.36
CA GLU A 134 -5.19 -17.13 17.21
C GLU A 134 -4.36 -18.24 16.55
N ALA A 135 -3.06 -18.16 16.69
CA ALA A 135 -2.11 -19.12 16.12
C ALA A 135 -1.21 -19.70 17.21
N THR A 136 -0.73 -20.93 16.98
CA THR A 136 0.22 -21.57 17.89
C THR A 136 1.58 -20.91 17.79
N MET A 137 2.19 -20.65 18.95
CA MET A 137 3.54 -20.08 19.04
C MET A 137 4.55 -20.96 18.29
N LEU A 138 5.35 -20.35 17.45
CA LEU A 138 6.40 -21.04 16.71
C LEU A 138 7.73 -20.98 17.47
N PRO A 139 8.55 -22.03 17.40
CA PRO A 139 9.91 -21.98 17.90
C PRO A 139 10.67 -20.79 17.29
N ASP A 140 11.51 -20.16 18.10
CA ASP A 140 12.36 -19.01 17.71
C ASP A 140 11.64 -17.75 17.21
N LEU A 141 10.29 -17.69 17.28
CA LEU A 141 9.55 -16.53 16.74
C LEU A 141 9.89 -15.24 17.50
N GLU A 142 10.01 -15.28 18.83
CA GLU A 142 10.43 -14.11 19.62
C GLU A 142 11.83 -13.63 19.24
N ARG A 143 12.74 -14.57 18.97
CA ARG A 143 14.08 -14.24 18.48
C ARG A 143 14.02 -13.62 17.08
N ALA A 144 13.18 -14.16 16.21
CA ALA A 144 13.01 -13.64 14.85
C ALA A 144 12.39 -12.23 14.85
N VAL A 145 11.46 -11.98 15.76
CA VAL A 145 10.80 -10.66 15.90
C VAL A 145 11.70 -9.67 16.65
N GLY A 146 12.53 -10.14 17.57
CA GLY A 146 13.40 -9.31 18.41
C GLY A 146 12.68 -8.71 19.62
N ALA A 147 11.52 -9.27 20.03
CA ALA A 147 10.78 -8.83 21.21
C ALA A 147 9.91 -9.96 21.78
N PRO A 148 9.59 -9.93 23.10
CA PRO A 148 8.60 -10.82 23.71
C PRO A 148 7.23 -10.65 23.06
N ILE A 149 6.55 -11.77 22.80
CA ILE A 149 5.26 -11.82 22.13
C ILE A 149 4.14 -11.93 23.14
N LYS A 150 3.23 -10.96 23.15
CA LYS A 150 2.02 -10.96 23.97
C LYS A 150 0.86 -11.74 23.36
N TYR A 151 0.74 -11.67 22.03
CA TYR A 151 -0.28 -12.39 21.27
C TYR A 151 0.26 -12.74 19.88
N LEU A 152 -0.05 -13.95 19.43
CA LEU A 152 0.21 -14.40 18.07
C LEU A 152 -1.10 -14.78 17.40
N GLY A 153 -1.39 -14.13 16.28
CA GLY A 153 -2.49 -14.49 15.40
C GLY A 153 -2.04 -14.64 13.96
N ARG A 154 -2.96 -15.14 13.15
CA ARG A 154 -2.76 -15.31 11.71
C ARG A 154 -4.01 -14.82 10.95
N THR A 155 -3.78 -14.02 9.92
CA THR A 155 -4.75 -13.78 8.85
C THR A 155 -4.59 -14.84 7.75
N GLN A 156 -5.35 -14.75 6.68
CA GLN A 156 -5.12 -15.60 5.50
C GLN A 156 -3.74 -15.37 4.85
N PHE A 157 -3.09 -14.23 5.10
CA PHE A 157 -1.82 -13.84 4.44
C PHE A 157 -0.64 -13.78 5.39
N ASP A 158 -0.83 -13.22 6.59
CA ASP A 158 0.25 -12.74 7.45
C ASP A 158 0.13 -13.28 8.87
N TYR A 159 1.25 -13.34 9.59
CA TYR A 159 1.21 -13.35 11.05
C TYR A 159 0.97 -11.94 11.57
N LEU A 160 0.13 -11.84 12.61
CA LEU A 160 -0.07 -10.63 13.40
C LEU A 160 0.40 -10.87 14.83
N ILE A 161 1.33 -10.06 15.27
CA ILE A 161 2.03 -10.20 16.55
C ILE A 161 1.79 -8.94 17.36
N GLU A 162 1.15 -9.08 18.53
CA GLU A 162 1.07 -7.99 19.50
C GLU A 162 2.28 -8.09 20.45
N VAL A 163 2.98 -6.98 20.62
CA VAL A 163 4.05 -6.80 21.61
C VAL A 163 3.62 -5.84 22.72
N GLU A 164 4.40 -5.72 23.79
CA GLU A 164 3.99 -5.07 25.02
C GLU A 164 3.70 -3.56 24.87
N SER A 165 4.41 -2.85 23.99
CA SER A 165 4.31 -1.40 23.92
C SER A 165 4.64 -0.81 22.55
N GLU A 166 4.19 0.41 22.33
CA GLU A 166 4.58 1.22 21.18
C GLU A 166 6.10 1.38 21.07
N ALA A 167 6.79 1.59 22.20
CA ALA A 167 8.24 1.69 22.21
C ALA A 167 8.90 0.40 21.68
N ALA A 168 8.39 -0.77 22.07
CA ALA A 168 8.88 -2.04 21.53
C ALA A 168 8.70 -2.14 20.02
N VAL A 169 7.55 -1.72 19.46
CA VAL A 169 7.35 -1.70 18.01
C VAL A 169 8.35 -0.79 17.32
N ARG A 170 8.56 0.42 17.84
CA ARG A 170 9.42 1.44 17.23
C ARG A 170 10.90 1.08 17.23
N THR A 171 11.36 0.37 18.27
CA THR A 171 12.78 -0.02 18.44
C THR A 171 13.08 -1.43 17.97
N LEU A 172 12.13 -2.07 17.27
CA LEU A 172 12.27 -3.47 16.83
C LEU A 172 13.40 -3.61 15.82
N GLU A 173 14.28 -4.58 16.05
CA GLU A 173 15.35 -5.00 15.13
C GLU A 173 15.18 -6.50 14.82
N PRO A 174 14.27 -6.86 13.88
CA PRO A 174 13.98 -8.25 13.59
C PRO A 174 15.10 -8.93 12.82
N ASP A 175 15.28 -10.24 13.07
CA ASP A 175 16.10 -11.09 12.22
C ASP A 175 15.33 -11.42 10.92
N LEU A 176 15.60 -10.63 9.88
CA LEU A 176 14.93 -10.77 8.59
C LEU A 176 15.18 -12.14 7.94
N ALA A 177 16.33 -12.78 8.20
CA ALA A 177 16.64 -14.09 7.65
C ALA A 177 15.78 -15.19 8.32
N LEU A 178 15.49 -15.07 9.60
CA LEU A 178 14.56 -15.94 10.30
C LEU A 178 13.11 -15.66 9.86
N LEU A 179 12.71 -14.40 9.76
CA LEU A 179 11.37 -14.03 9.29
C LEU A 179 11.10 -14.56 7.86
N ALA A 180 12.09 -14.53 6.96
CA ALA A 180 11.96 -15.04 5.60
C ALA A 180 11.64 -16.56 5.52
N ARG A 181 11.91 -17.33 6.57
CA ARG A 181 11.62 -18.76 6.63
C ARG A 181 10.18 -19.07 7.04
N LEU A 182 9.45 -18.10 7.55
CA LEU A 182 8.07 -18.30 7.99
C LEU A 182 7.16 -18.59 6.79
N PRO A 183 6.18 -19.53 6.94
CA PRO A 183 5.29 -19.92 5.84
C PRO A 183 4.10 -18.94 5.68
N VAL A 184 4.40 -17.65 5.62
CA VAL A 184 3.44 -16.55 5.46
C VAL A 184 3.99 -15.51 4.49
N ARG A 185 3.11 -14.63 4.00
CA ARG A 185 3.49 -13.51 3.14
C ARG A 185 4.36 -12.51 3.91
N GLY A 186 3.92 -12.13 5.11
CA GLY A 186 4.60 -11.16 5.95
C GLY A 186 4.26 -11.29 7.43
N VAL A 187 4.89 -10.44 8.23
CA VAL A 187 4.70 -10.34 9.67
C VAL A 187 4.34 -8.91 10.03
N VAL A 188 3.16 -8.74 10.59
CA VAL A 188 2.68 -7.49 11.20
C VAL A 188 3.05 -7.52 12.66
N VAL A 189 3.81 -6.55 13.16
CA VAL A 189 4.04 -6.35 14.60
C VAL A 189 3.30 -5.10 15.03
N THR A 190 2.51 -5.19 16.12
CA THR A 190 1.66 -4.11 16.57
C THR A 190 1.60 -3.98 18.07
N ALA A 191 1.28 -2.80 18.55
CA ALA A 191 0.97 -2.51 19.94
C ALA A 191 -0.06 -1.37 20.04
N ARG A 192 -0.78 -1.32 21.18
CA ARG A 192 -1.64 -0.19 21.49
C ARG A 192 -0.79 1.07 21.68
N SER A 193 -1.21 2.18 21.08
CA SER A 193 -0.65 3.50 21.41
C SER A 193 -1.29 4.04 22.69
N ARG A 194 -0.48 4.70 23.52
CA ARG A 194 -0.93 5.31 24.79
C ARG A 194 -0.67 6.81 24.76
N GLY A 195 -1.59 7.51 24.16
CA GLY A 195 -1.53 8.96 24.05
C GLY A 195 -1.01 9.44 22.68
N GLY A 196 -1.61 10.52 22.20
CA GLY A 196 -1.31 11.09 20.89
C GLY A 196 -2.47 10.97 19.92
N THR A 197 -2.15 11.03 18.63
CA THR A 197 -3.11 11.08 17.53
C THR A 197 -3.46 9.70 16.96
N HIS A 198 -2.85 8.63 17.47
CA HIS A 198 -3.04 7.27 16.95
C HIS A 198 -3.50 6.34 18.08
N ASP A 199 -4.32 5.35 17.72
CA ASP A 199 -4.87 4.35 18.65
C ASP A 199 -3.95 3.13 18.79
N PHE A 200 -3.25 2.79 17.70
CA PHE A 200 -2.27 1.72 17.66
C PHE A 200 -1.10 2.07 16.73
N VAL A 201 0.00 1.36 16.92
CA VAL A 201 1.18 1.42 16.05
C VAL A 201 1.45 0.05 15.46
N SER A 202 2.07 0.02 14.28
CA SER A 202 2.45 -1.22 13.61
C SER A 202 3.75 -1.07 12.83
N ARG A 203 4.36 -2.21 12.48
CA ARG A 203 5.38 -2.35 11.43
C ARG A 203 5.08 -3.62 10.62
N PHE A 204 5.49 -3.64 9.37
CA PHE A 204 5.25 -4.78 8.47
C PHE A 204 6.54 -5.21 7.79
N PHE A 205 6.85 -6.50 7.90
CA PHE A 205 8.05 -7.11 7.35
C PHE A 205 7.66 -8.26 6.42
N ALA A 206 8.18 -8.26 5.19
CA ALA A 206 7.93 -9.30 4.19
C ALA A 206 9.22 -9.73 3.46
N PRO A 207 10.28 -10.12 4.20
CA PRO A 207 11.58 -10.43 3.62
C PRO A 207 11.55 -11.63 2.67
N ARG A 208 10.60 -12.54 2.82
CA ARG A 208 10.37 -13.65 1.88
C ARG A 208 10.01 -13.17 0.47
N LEU A 209 9.41 -12.01 0.34
CA LEU A 209 9.06 -11.37 -0.92
C LEU A 209 10.14 -10.37 -1.42
N GLY A 210 11.28 -10.32 -0.75
CA GLY A 210 12.33 -9.34 -1.05
C GLY A 210 12.06 -7.94 -0.51
N ILE A 211 11.06 -7.79 0.36
CA ILE A 211 10.69 -6.52 1.01
C ILE A 211 11.10 -6.61 2.48
N PRO A 212 12.28 -6.07 2.88
CA PRO A 212 12.73 -6.10 4.27
C PRO A 212 11.69 -5.52 5.22
N GLU A 213 11.20 -4.32 4.92
CA GLU A 213 10.12 -3.63 5.62
C GLU A 213 9.31 -2.80 4.61
N ASP A 214 7.98 -2.91 4.64
CA ASP A 214 7.10 -2.08 3.82
C ASP A 214 6.74 -0.80 4.58
N PRO A 215 6.86 0.38 3.96
CA PRO A 215 6.64 1.66 4.65
C PRO A 215 5.25 1.84 5.24
N VAL A 216 4.17 1.55 4.50
CA VAL A 216 2.78 1.59 4.96
C VAL A 216 1.96 0.55 4.17
N THR A 217 1.39 -0.40 4.89
CA THR A 217 0.77 -1.58 4.31
C THR A 217 -0.75 -1.57 4.47
N GLY A 218 -1.48 -1.16 3.45
CA GLY A 218 -2.95 -1.13 3.48
C GLY A 218 -3.56 -2.50 3.84
N SER A 219 -3.10 -3.57 3.21
CA SER A 219 -3.61 -4.93 3.45
C SER A 219 -3.40 -5.42 4.89
N ALA A 220 -2.32 -5.00 5.57
CA ALA A 220 -2.12 -5.30 6.99
C ALA A 220 -3.19 -4.63 7.86
N HIS A 221 -3.63 -3.42 7.48
CA HIS A 221 -4.67 -2.69 8.21
C HIS A 221 -6.06 -3.30 8.03
N CYS A 222 -6.29 -4.10 6.98
CA CYS A 222 -7.50 -4.91 6.85
C CYS A 222 -7.58 -6.02 7.93
N GLY A 223 -6.45 -6.42 8.52
CA GLY A 223 -6.37 -7.31 9.67
C GLY A 223 -6.27 -6.58 11.01
N LEU A 224 -5.48 -5.49 11.04
CA LEU A 224 -5.32 -4.67 12.25
C LEU A 224 -6.64 -4.03 12.71
N GLY A 225 -7.50 -3.60 11.78
CA GLY A 225 -8.82 -3.06 12.09
C GLY A 225 -9.67 -4.03 12.92
N PRO A 226 -10.04 -5.21 12.38
CA PRO A 226 -10.79 -6.22 13.13
C PRO A 226 -10.11 -6.71 14.42
N PHE A 227 -8.77 -6.67 14.45
CA PHE A 227 -8.00 -7.03 15.65
C PHE A 227 -8.14 -5.99 16.77
N TRP A 228 -8.02 -4.70 16.42
CA TRP A 228 -8.02 -3.62 17.39
C TRP A 228 -9.43 -3.15 17.77
N ALA A 229 -10.42 -3.21 16.88
CA ALA A 229 -11.78 -2.71 17.13
C ALA A 229 -12.39 -3.20 18.44
N PRO A 230 -12.45 -4.52 18.74
CA PRO A 230 -13.00 -4.99 20.02
C PRO A 230 -12.11 -4.66 21.22
N ARG A 231 -10.79 -4.48 21.03
CA ARG A 231 -9.83 -4.14 22.10
C ARG A 231 -9.86 -2.67 22.48
N LEU A 232 -10.26 -1.81 21.56
CA LEU A 232 -10.38 -0.37 21.75
C LEU A 232 -11.83 0.04 22.06
N GLY A 233 -12.81 -0.81 21.75
CA GLY A 233 -14.24 -0.51 21.91
C GLY A 233 -14.76 0.48 20.87
N THR A 234 -14.13 0.56 19.70
CA THR A 234 -14.53 1.44 18.60
C THR A 234 -14.27 0.78 17.26
N ASN A 235 -15.10 1.09 16.26
CA ASN A 235 -14.91 0.66 14.89
C ASN A 235 -14.15 1.69 14.02
N GLU A 236 -13.88 2.88 14.57
CA GLU A 236 -13.09 3.92 13.89
C GLU A 236 -11.83 4.21 14.69
N MET A 237 -10.69 4.13 14.02
CA MET A 237 -9.39 4.25 14.68
C MET A 237 -8.33 4.78 13.72
N ALA A 238 -7.27 5.34 14.27
CA ALA A 238 -6.09 5.77 13.56
C ALA A 238 -4.91 4.84 13.89
N GLY A 239 -4.38 4.16 12.87
CA GLY A 239 -3.14 3.41 12.97
C GLY A 239 -1.96 4.22 12.46
N TYR A 240 -0.81 4.07 13.10
CA TYR A 240 0.46 4.59 12.61
C TYR A 240 1.41 3.44 12.30
N GLN A 241 1.83 3.30 11.03
CA GLN A 241 2.88 2.35 10.69
C GLN A 241 4.23 3.03 10.88
N ALA A 242 4.98 2.55 11.88
CA ALA A 242 6.19 3.18 12.41
C ALA A 242 7.47 2.70 11.69
N SER A 243 7.41 2.59 10.36
CA SER A 243 8.59 2.38 9.53
C SER A 243 9.49 3.63 9.51
N SER A 244 10.64 3.56 8.85
CA SER A 244 11.55 4.70 8.69
C SER A 244 10.89 5.90 8.00
N ARG A 245 9.91 5.67 7.10
CA ARG A 245 9.14 6.73 6.45
C ARG A 245 7.91 7.14 7.26
N GLY A 246 7.30 6.17 7.94
CA GLY A 246 6.08 6.36 8.70
C GLY A 246 4.86 6.72 7.85
N GLY A 247 3.66 6.46 8.37
CA GLY A 247 2.42 6.89 7.74
C GLY A 247 1.21 6.56 8.58
N THR A 248 0.14 7.34 8.36
CA THR A 248 -1.12 7.22 9.11
C THR A 248 -2.19 6.60 8.23
N VAL A 249 -2.84 5.57 8.76
CA VAL A 249 -3.98 4.91 8.13
C VAL A 249 -5.19 5.06 9.05
N LEU A 250 -6.20 5.76 8.58
CA LEU A 250 -7.51 5.74 9.24
C LEU A 250 -8.21 4.44 8.87
N VAL A 251 -8.78 3.79 9.86
CA VAL A 251 -9.41 2.48 9.70
C VAL A 251 -10.84 2.55 10.23
N ARG A 252 -11.80 2.16 9.40
CA ARG A 252 -13.19 1.97 9.81
C ARG A 252 -13.60 0.54 9.50
N VAL A 253 -14.04 -0.19 10.53
CA VAL A 253 -14.52 -1.57 10.39
C VAL A 253 -16.04 -1.56 10.27
N ASP A 254 -16.54 -2.15 9.20
CA ASP A 254 -17.99 -2.28 8.92
C ASP A 254 -18.31 -3.73 8.52
N GLY A 255 -18.64 -4.55 9.51
CA GLY A 255 -18.90 -5.98 9.32
C GLY A 255 -17.72 -6.69 8.66
N GLU A 256 -17.91 -7.21 7.45
CA GLU A 256 -16.88 -7.91 6.68
C GLU A 256 -16.05 -6.96 5.80
N ARG A 257 -16.23 -5.65 5.93
CA ARG A 257 -15.51 -4.62 5.18
C ARG A 257 -14.63 -3.80 6.10
N VAL A 258 -13.52 -3.33 5.55
CA VAL A 258 -12.62 -2.36 6.18
C VAL A 258 -12.40 -1.22 5.21
N HIS A 259 -12.76 -0.03 5.65
CA HIS A 259 -12.46 1.18 4.90
C HIS A 259 -11.14 1.76 5.41
N LEU A 260 -10.20 1.97 4.49
CA LEU A 260 -8.89 2.55 4.79
C LEU A 260 -8.84 3.98 4.26
N GLY A 261 -8.63 4.92 5.16
CA GLY A 261 -8.50 6.34 4.85
C GLY A 261 -7.05 6.81 4.92
N GLY A 262 -6.65 7.62 3.96
CA GLY A 262 -5.32 8.23 3.93
C GLY A 262 -5.27 9.45 3.05
N GLN A 263 -4.24 10.27 3.24
CA GLN A 263 -3.88 11.36 2.35
C GLN A 263 -2.77 10.91 1.39
N ALA A 264 -2.52 11.69 0.35
CA ALA A 264 -1.41 11.45 -0.56
C ALA A 264 -0.82 12.77 -1.05
N VAL A 265 0.48 12.74 -1.37
CA VAL A 265 1.22 13.90 -1.85
C VAL A 265 2.02 13.51 -3.09
N THR A 266 1.84 14.25 -4.18
CA THR A 266 2.67 14.11 -5.38
C THR A 266 4.04 14.75 -5.13
N VAL A 267 5.11 13.94 -5.25
CA VAL A 267 6.48 14.40 -4.97
C VAL A 267 7.34 14.57 -6.21
N LEU A 268 6.97 13.90 -7.32
CA LEU A 268 7.72 14.00 -8.58
C LEU A 268 6.81 13.78 -9.77
N ARG A 269 7.06 14.51 -10.85
CA ARG A 269 6.51 14.26 -12.18
C ARG A 269 7.62 14.19 -13.18
N GLY A 270 7.52 13.25 -14.12
CA GLY A 270 8.54 13.04 -15.13
C GLY A 270 8.01 12.37 -16.39
N GLU A 271 8.93 12.09 -17.29
CA GLU A 271 8.65 11.40 -18.55
C GLU A 271 9.65 10.26 -18.73
N LEU A 272 9.12 9.07 -19.04
CA LEU A 272 9.90 7.95 -19.52
C LEU A 272 10.12 8.12 -21.02
N LEU A 273 11.36 8.06 -21.44
CA LEU A 273 11.73 8.10 -22.86
C LEU A 273 11.94 6.66 -23.35
N HIS A 274 11.21 6.24 -24.41
CA HIS A 274 11.28 4.85 -24.95
C HIS A 274 10.93 4.78 -26.42
#